data_2cdf14d078f422a477acc8293c126893
#
_entry.id   2cdf14d078f422a477acc8293c126893
#
_cell.length_a   1.000
_cell.length_b   1.000
_cell.length_c   1.000
_cell.angle_alpha   90.00
_cell.angle_beta   90.00
_cell.angle_gamma   90.00
#
_symmetry.space_group_name_H-M   'P 1'
#
loop_
_entity.id
_entity.type
_entity.pdbx_description
1 polymer ?
#
loop_
_entity_poly.entity_id
_entity_poly.type
_entity_poly.pdbx_seq_one_letter_code
_entity_poly.pdbx_strand_id
1 'polypeptide(L)'
;MEYVQMTADHVPQVAQLERECFHDPWSESSIASELKNPLSLWVVALDGQQVAGYVGSQSVMGEADMMNIAVLPQYRRMGIAQELVGRLVTALREQDVHSLTLEVRASNEPAKALYSKLGFYQVGCRPNYYRNPKEDALILRKEWEK
;
A
#
# COMPACT_ATOMS: atom_id res chain seq x y z
N MET A 1 -5.26 17.34 5.15
CA MET A 1 -4.40 16.14 4.89
C MET A 1 -3.68 16.33 3.57
N GLU A 2 -2.38 16.16 3.58
CA GLU A 2 -1.54 16.30 2.40
C GLU A 2 -1.02 14.93 1.97
N TYR A 3 -0.97 14.67 0.67
CA TYR A 3 -0.49 13.38 0.12
C TYR A 3 0.73 13.67 -0.75
N VAL A 4 1.88 13.15 -0.36
CA VAL A 4 3.14 13.40 -1.06
C VAL A 4 3.96 12.13 -1.21
N GLN A 5 4.90 12.14 -2.14
CA GLN A 5 5.84 11.05 -2.27
C GLN A 5 6.73 10.97 -1.03
N MET A 6 6.99 9.75 -0.53
CA MET A 6 7.81 9.52 0.64
C MET A 6 9.23 10.03 0.43
N THR A 7 9.75 10.75 1.44
CA THR A 7 11.15 11.18 1.47
C THR A 7 11.85 10.57 2.67
N ALA A 8 13.15 10.80 2.79
CA ALA A 8 13.93 10.31 3.93
C ALA A 8 13.38 10.80 5.27
N ASP A 9 12.80 11.99 5.30
CA ASP A 9 12.23 12.56 6.53
C ASP A 9 11.05 11.76 7.05
N HIS A 10 10.33 11.04 6.18
CA HIS A 10 9.15 10.28 6.54
C HIS A 10 9.48 8.85 7.01
N VAL A 11 10.66 8.34 6.66
CA VAL A 11 11.02 6.94 6.90
C VAL A 11 10.89 6.50 8.35
N PRO A 12 11.38 7.26 9.36
CA PRO A 12 11.24 6.82 10.75
C PRO A 12 9.78 6.64 11.17
N GLN A 13 8.88 7.53 10.77
CA GLN A 13 7.47 7.43 11.11
C GLN A 13 6.79 6.29 10.37
N VAL A 14 7.14 6.05 9.10
CA VAL A 14 6.61 4.92 8.33
C VAL A 14 7.04 3.61 8.99
N ALA A 15 8.31 3.50 9.41
CA ALA A 15 8.80 2.32 10.10
C ALA A 15 8.07 2.08 11.42
N GLN A 16 7.78 3.15 12.17
CA GLN A 16 7.02 3.03 13.41
C GLN A 16 5.60 2.52 13.14
N LEU A 17 4.95 3.05 12.10
CA LEU A 17 3.61 2.65 11.70
C LEU A 17 3.59 1.17 11.29
N GLU A 18 4.64 0.70 10.59
CA GLU A 18 4.81 -0.71 10.27
C GLU A 18 4.83 -1.58 11.54
N ARG A 19 5.60 -1.16 12.54
CA ARG A 19 5.70 -1.91 13.80
C ARG A 19 4.37 -1.95 14.56
N GLU A 20 3.58 -0.89 14.46
CA GLU A 20 2.28 -0.83 15.14
C GLU A 20 1.20 -1.65 14.43
N CYS A 21 1.26 -1.77 13.11
CA CYS A 21 0.20 -2.36 12.31
C CYS A 21 0.45 -3.78 11.84
N PHE A 22 1.70 -4.22 11.79
CA PHE A 22 2.04 -5.52 11.21
C PHE A 22 2.84 -6.40 12.17
N HIS A 23 2.57 -7.71 12.08
CA HIS A 23 3.29 -8.70 12.87
C HIS A 23 4.76 -8.85 12.42
N ASP A 24 4.98 -8.81 11.09
CA ASP A 24 6.30 -8.87 10.48
C ASP A 24 6.59 -7.56 9.75
N PRO A 25 6.92 -6.49 10.50
CA PRO A 25 7.10 -5.18 9.87
C PRO A 25 8.39 -5.09 9.07
N TRP A 26 8.36 -4.24 8.02
CA TRP A 26 9.59 -3.87 7.34
C TRP A 26 10.48 -3.07 8.31
N SER A 27 11.78 -3.31 8.26
CA SER A 27 12.72 -2.52 9.06
C SER A 27 12.86 -1.11 8.48
N GLU A 28 13.29 -0.19 9.32
CA GLU A 28 13.54 1.18 8.87
C GLU A 28 14.57 1.22 7.75
N SER A 29 15.62 0.38 7.81
CA SER A 29 16.63 0.33 6.76
C SER A 29 16.07 -0.20 5.45
N SER A 30 15.15 -1.17 5.51
CA SER A 30 14.50 -1.69 4.30
C SER A 30 13.61 -0.63 3.65
N ILE A 31 12.87 0.13 4.45
CA ILE A 31 12.04 1.23 3.93
C ILE A 31 12.94 2.32 3.33
N ALA A 32 14.02 2.67 4.01
CA ALA A 32 14.96 3.68 3.52
C ALA A 32 15.56 3.26 2.17
N SER A 33 15.85 1.97 1.99
CA SER A 33 16.42 1.47 0.74
C SER A 33 15.46 1.60 -0.44
N GLU A 34 14.14 1.64 -0.18
CA GLU A 34 13.13 1.84 -1.23
C GLU A 34 13.27 3.21 -1.89
N LEU A 35 13.79 4.21 -1.18
CA LEU A 35 14.00 5.54 -1.76
C LEU A 35 15.05 5.53 -2.88
N LYS A 36 15.94 4.54 -2.88
CA LYS A 36 16.99 4.39 -3.89
C LYS A 36 16.63 3.38 -4.97
N ASN A 37 15.51 2.70 -4.83
CA ASN A 37 15.08 1.70 -5.78
C ASN A 37 14.25 2.38 -6.89
N PRO A 38 14.74 2.39 -8.15
CA PRO A 38 14.01 3.06 -9.23
C PRO A 38 12.67 2.41 -9.56
N LEU A 39 12.43 1.18 -9.08
CA LEU A 39 11.15 0.47 -9.28
C LEU A 39 10.11 0.84 -8.23
N SER A 40 10.50 1.54 -7.17
CA SER A 40 9.62 1.82 -6.03
C SER A 40 8.92 3.16 -6.14
N LEU A 41 7.68 3.19 -5.66
CA LEU A 41 6.91 4.42 -5.50
C LEU A 41 6.10 4.31 -4.22
N TRP A 42 6.38 5.19 -3.26
CA TRP A 42 5.73 5.23 -1.96
C TRP A 42 5.10 6.60 -1.75
N VAL A 43 3.86 6.62 -1.27
CA VAL A 43 3.09 7.84 -0.99
C VAL A 43 2.74 7.86 0.49
N VAL A 44 2.88 9.02 1.12
CA VAL A 44 2.51 9.22 2.52
C VAL A 44 1.39 10.24 2.63
N ALA A 45 0.52 10.04 3.62
CA ALA A 45 -0.51 10.99 4.01
C ALA A 45 -0.01 11.74 5.24
N LEU A 46 0.01 13.06 5.17
CA LEU A 46 0.54 13.91 6.23
C LEU A 46 -0.55 14.75 6.87
N ASP A 47 -0.61 14.71 8.19
CA ASP A 47 -1.36 15.66 8.99
C ASP A 47 -0.32 16.58 9.63
N GLY A 48 -0.08 17.74 8.99
CA GLY A 48 1.07 18.56 9.35
C GLY A 48 2.37 17.81 9.12
N GLN A 49 3.13 17.56 10.19
CA GLN A 49 4.39 16.82 10.13
C GLN A 49 4.22 15.35 10.51
N GLN A 50 3.02 14.94 10.89
CA GLN A 50 2.77 13.56 11.28
C GLN A 50 2.35 12.73 10.08
N VAL A 51 2.99 11.56 9.91
CA VAL A 51 2.56 10.57 8.92
C VAL A 51 1.33 9.85 9.47
N ALA A 52 0.19 10.09 8.83
CA ALA A 52 -1.08 9.45 9.21
C ALA A 52 -1.25 8.09 8.56
N GLY A 53 -0.62 7.88 7.42
CA GLY A 53 -0.69 6.64 6.68
C GLY A 53 0.29 6.65 5.50
N TYR A 54 0.43 5.49 4.87
CA TYR A 54 1.30 5.36 3.70
C TYR A 54 0.85 4.19 2.84
N VAL A 55 1.30 4.18 1.59
CA VAL A 55 1.18 3.04 0.68
C VAL A 55 2.49 2.92 -0.11
N GLY A 56 2.98 1.69 -0.25
CA GLY A 56 4.21 1.43 -0.99
C GLY A 56 3.99 0.45 -2.13
N SER A 57 4.71 0.65 -3.23
CA SER A 57 4.61 -0.21 -4.40
C SER A 57 5.96 -0.34 -5.10
N GLN A 58 6.06 -1.40 -5.92
CA GLN A 58 7.16 -1.58 -6.86
C GLN A 58 6.56 -1.96 -8.21
N SER A 59 7.15 -1.49 -9.30
CA SER A 59 6.64 -1.80 -10.63
C SER A 59 7.75 -2.32 -11.53
N VAL A 60 7.39 -3.28 -12.39
CA VAL A 60 8.27 -3.87 -13.39
C VAL A 60 7.47 -4.00 -14.67
N MET A 61 8.02 -3.49 -15.78
CA MET A 61 7.42 -3.64 -17.12
C MET A 61 5.95 -3.21 -17.19
N GLY A 62 5.63 -2.11 -16.52
CA GLY A 62 4.28 -1.53 -16.57
C GLY A 62 3.28 -2.15 -15.62
N GLU A 63 3.69 -3.07 -14.75
CA GLU A 63 2.83 -3.71 -13.77
C GLU A 63 3.36 -3.45 -12.36
N ALA A 64 2.51 -2.96 -11.48
CA ALA A 64 2.88 -2.65 -10.10
C ALA A 64 2.31 -3.67 -9.13
N ASP A 65 3.06 -3.90 -8.06
CA ASP A 65 2.61 -4.67 -6.90
C ASP A 65 2.60 -3.75 -5.69
N MET A 66 1.52 -3.79 -4.92
CA MET A 66 1.45 -3.07 -3.65
C MET A 66 2.24 -3.87 -2.61
N MET A 67 3.24 -3.21 -2.01
CA MET A 67 4.06 -3.85 -0.97
C MET A 67 3.35 -3.83 0.36
N ASN A 68 2.83 -2.67 0.76
CA ASN A 68 2.12 -2.52 2.02
C ASN A 68 1.28 -1.25 2.01
N ILE A 69 0.27 -1.21 2.88
CA ILE A 69 -0.54 -0.02 3.13
C ILE A 69 -0.96 -0.03 4.60
N ALA A 70 -0.89 1.11 5.26
CA ALA A 70 -1.35 1.23 6.64
C ALA A 70 -1.78 2.66 6.96
N VAL A 71 -2.72 2.78 7.89
CA VAL A 71 -3.22 4.05 8.42
C VAL A 71 -3.21 3.94 9.94
N LEU A 72 -2.70 4.96 10.62
CA LEU A 72 -2.71 5.00 12.10
C LEU A 72 -4.14 4.83 12.61
N PRO A 73 -4.34 4.11 13.73
CA PRO A 73 -5.69 3.84 14.24
C PRO A 73 -6.56 5.08 14.43
N GLN A 74 -5.98 6.18 14.91
CA GLN A 74 -6.71 7.42 15.18
C GLN A 74 -7.15 8.15 13.90
N TYR A 75 -6.61 7.77 12.75
CA TYR A 75 -6.98 8.35 11.46
C TYR A 75 -7.84 7.42 10.60
N ARG A 76 -8.22 6.27 11.12
CA ARG A 76 -9.05 5.31 10.37
C ARG A 76 -10.47 5.84 10.19
N ARG A 77 -11.17 5.34 9.16
CA ARG A 77 -12.55 5.72 8.80
C ARG A 77 -12.67 7.16 8.31
N MET A 78 -11.55 7.76 7.86
CA MET A 78 -11.53 9.11 7.32
C MET A 78 -11.26 9.12 5.80
N GLY A 79 -11.28 7.95 5.16
CA GLY A 79 -11.04 7.85 3.72
C GLY A 79 -9.58 7.96 3.31
N ILE A 80 -8.63 7.87 4.25
CA ILE A 80 -7.21 8.06 3.94
C ILE A 80 -6.67 6.90 3.09
N ALA A 81 -7.04 5.65 3.41
CA ALA A 81 -6.58 4.50 2.62
C ALA A 81 -7.07 4.60 1.17
N GLN A 82 -8.33 5.00 0.99
CA GLN A 82 -8.90 5.19 -0.35
C GLN A 82 -8.13 6.26 -1.12
N GLU A 83 -7.83 7.39 -0.47
CA GLU A 83 -7.10 8.48 -1.10
C GLU A 83 -5.66 8.08 -1.42
N LEU A 84 -5.00 7.34 -0.52
CA LEU A 84 -3.64 6.84 -0.77
C LEU A 84 -3.59 5.96 -2.01
N VAL A 85 -4.52 5.02 -2.14
CA VAL A 85 -4.59 4.15 -3.32
C VAL A 85 -4.85 4.97 -4.58
N GLY A 86 -5.77 5.92 -4.52
CA GLY A 86 -6.07 6.79 -5.66
C GLY A 86 -4.86 7.60 -6.10
N ARG A 87 -4.12 8.18 -5.14
CA ARG A 87 -2.91 8.95 -5.45
C ARG A 87 -1.81 8.05 -6.02
N LEU A 88 -1.68 6.84 -5.48
CA LEU A 88 -0.73 5.87 -6.02
C LEU A 88 -1.04 5.53 -7.47
N VAL A 89 -2.31 5.22 -7.78
CA VAL A 89 -2.72 4.89 -9.15
C VAL A 89 -2.42 6.06 -10.10
N THR A 90 -2.73 7.28 -9.69
CA THR A 90 -2.45 8.47 -10.50
C THR A 90 -0.95 8.60 -10.80
N ALA A 91 -0.11 8.43 -9.78
CA ALA A 91 1.33 8.53 -9.95
C ALA A 91 1.89 7.39 -10.82
N LEU A 92 1.36 6.18 -10.67
CA LEU A 92 1.78 5.04 -11.49
C LEU A 92 1.41 5.25 -12.96
N ARG A 93 0.24 5.82 -13.23
CA ARG A 93 -0.17 6.15 -14.60
C ARG A 93 0.81 7.11 -15.27
N GLU A 94 1.29 8.09 -14.52
CA GLU A 94 2.26 9.06 -15.03
C GLU A 94 3.60 8.40 -15.37
N GLN A 95 3.87 7.21 -14.84
CA GLN A 95 5.08 6.44 -15.11
C GLN A 95 4.85 5.31 -16.12
N ASP A 96 3.76 5.36 -16.89
CA ASP A 96 3.40 4.34 -17.88
C ASP A 96 3.16 2.96 -17.27
N VAL A 97 2.75 2.91 -16.01
CA VAL A 97 2.29 1.69 -15.34
C VAL A 97 0.79 1.57 -15.60
N HIS A 98 0.29 0.36 -15.87
CA HIS A 98 -1.10 0.15 -16.26
C HIS A 98 -1.87 -0.82 -15.36
N SER A 99 -1.25 -1.33 -14.29
CA SER A 99 -1.94 -2.21 -13.35
C SER A 99 -1.34 -2.14 -11.97
N LEU A 100 -2.16 -2.48 -10.96
CA LEU A 100 -1.76 -2.60 -9.56
C LEU A 100 -2.37 -3.86 -8.99
N THR A 101 -1.53 -4.74 -8.44
CA THR A 101 -1.93 -6.00 -7.84
C THR A 101 -1.58 -5.97 -6.36
N LEU A 102 -2.43 -6.56 -5.53
CA LEU A 102 -2.21 -6.62 -4.09
C LEU A 102 -2.72 -7.94 -3.53
N GLU A 103 -2.30 -8.24 -2.31
CA GLU A 103 -2.78 -9.40 -1.57
C GLU A 103 -3.51 -8.95 -0.33
N VAL A 104 -4.59 -9.64 0.03
CA VAL A 104 -5.40 -9.32 1.19
C VAL A 104 -5.83 -10.62 1.86
N ARG A 105 -5.89 -10.62 3.21
CA ARG A 105 -6.40 -11.78 3.94
C ARG A 105 -7.83 -12.06 3.54
N ALA A 106 -8.16 -13.33 3.31
CA ALA A 106 -9.49 -13.73 2.86
C ALA A 106 -10.58 -13.27 3.84
N SER A 107 -10.28 -13.16 5.13
CA SER A 107 -11.23 -12.74 6.16
C SER A 107 -11.31 -11.22 6.34
N ASN A 108 -10.47 -10.44 5.69
CA ASN A 108 -10.43 -8.99 5.88
C ASN A 108 -11.53 -8.33 5.07
N GLU A 109 -12.78 -8.40 5.57
CA GLU A 109 -13.95 -7.87 4.88
C GLU A 109 -13.88 -6.35 4.62
N PRO A 110 -13.44 -5.51 5.59
CA PRO A 110 -13.33 -4.08 5.32
C PRO A 110 -12.37 -3.75 4.18
N ALA A 111 -11.22 -4.43 4.11
CA ALA A 111 -10.26 -4.20 3.04
C ALA A 111 -10.80 -4.67 1.70
N LYS A 112 -11.45 -5.85 1.67
CA LYS A 112 -12.05 -6.38 0.44
C LYS A 112 -13.13 -5.42 -0.10
N ALA A 113 -13.95 -4.87 0.79
CA ALA A 113 -14.97 -3.91 0.41
C ALA A 113 -14.37 -2.63 -0.17
N LEU A 114 -13.29 -2.13 0.48
CA LEU A 114 -12.58 -0.95 0.00
C LEU A 114 -12.03 -1.16 -1.41
N TYR A 115 -11.32 -2.25 -1.63
CA TYR A 115 -10.71 -2.51 -2.94
C TYR A 115 -11.75 -2.78 -4.02
N SER A 116 -12.83 -3.48 -3.69
CA SER A 116 -13.94 -3.68 -4.63
C SER A 116 -14.52 -2.33 -5.07
N LYS A 117 -14.73 -1.43 -4.11
CA LYS A 117 -15.24 -0.07 -4.39
C LYS A 117 -14.29 0.70 -5.31
N LEU A 118 -12.98 0.46 -5.19
CA LEU A 118 -11.97 1.13 -6.00
C LEU A 118 -11.76 0.47 -7.36
N GLY A 119 -12.50 -0.58 -7.67
CA GLY A 119 -12.43 -1.24 -8.98
C GLY A 119 -11.47 -2.40 -9.07
N PHE A 120 -10.97 -2.90 -7.93
CA PHE A 120 -10.16 -4.12 -7.91
C PHE A 120 -11.07 -5.34 -8.02
N TYR A 121 -10.55 -6.40 -8.64
CA TYR A 121 -11.25 -7.69 -8.76
C TYR A 121 -10.29 -8.83 -8.46
N GLN A 122 -10.82 -9.95 -8.00
CA GLN A 122 -10.01 -11.09 -7.63
C GLN A 122 -9.50 -11.82 -8.87
N VAL A 123 -8.19 -12.04 -8.94
CA VAL A 123 -7.56 -12.76 -10.04
C VAL A 123 -6.93 -14.08 -9.59
N GLY A 124 -6.82 -14.32 -8.29
CA GLY A 124 -6.23 -15.54 -7.79
C GLY A 124 -6.33 -15.66 -6.28
N CYS A 125 -5.73 -16.72 -5.77
CA CYS A 125 -5.68 -17.02 -4.35
C CYS A 125 -4.37 -17.76 -4.06
N ARG A 126 -3.71 -17.39 -2.94
CA ARG A 126 -2.53 -18.10 -2.44
C ARG A 126 -2.92 -18.81 -1.16
N PRO A 127 -3.16 -20.13 -1.18
CA PRO A 127 -3.54 -20.87 0.03
C PRO A 127 -2.45 -20.80 1.09
N ASN A 128 -2.88 -20.59 2.35
CA ASN A 128 -1.99 -20.61 3.51
C ASN A 128 -0.82 -19.61 3.41
N TYR A 129 -1.02 -18.48 2.75
CA TYR A 129 0.02 -17.47 2.53
C TYR A 129 0.40 -16.73 3.81
N TYR A 130 -0.62 -16.34 4.61
CA TYR A 130 -0.41 -15.60 5.85
C TYR A 130 -0.18 -16.54 7.02
N ARG A 131 0.50 -16.01 8.05
CA ARG A 131 0.71 -16.69 9.33
C ARG A 131 0.18 -15.80 10.45
N ASN A 132 -0.09 -16.40 11.61
CA ASN A 132 -0.48 -15.69 12.84
C ASN A 132 -1.69 -14.80 12.69
N PRO A 133 -2.88 -15.30 12.31
CA PRO A 133 -3.22 -16.70 12.04
C PRO A 133 -2.93 -17.13 10.60
N LYS A 134 -2.88 -18.44 10.39
CA LYS A 134 -2.71 -19.03 9.05
C LYS A 134 -3.99 -18.77 8.25
N GLU A 135 -3.82 -18.22 7.07
CA GLU A 135 -4.96 -17.80 6.26
C GLU A 135 -4.57 -17.66 4.80
N ASP A 136 -5.54 -17.84 3.89
CA ASP A 136 -5.32 -17.62 2.47
C ASP A 136 -5.21 -16.13 2.16
N ALA A 137 -4.44 -15.82 1.13
CA ALA A 137 -4.41 -14.50 0.54
C ALA A 137 -5.23 -14.49 -0.74
N LEU A 138 -6.12 -13.52 -0.88
CA LEU A 138 -6.78 -13.24 -2.14
C LEU A 138 -5.88 -12.29 -2.92
N ILE A 139 -5.72 -12.53 -4.22
CA ILE A 139 -4.97 -11.67 -5.09
C ILE A 139 -5.95 -10.79 -5.84
N LEU A 140 -5.84 -9.49 -5.64
CA LEU A 140 -6.74 -8.50 -6.25
C LEU A 140 -5.94 -7.63 -7.22
N ARG A 141 -6.57 -7.25 -8.32
CA ARG A 141 -5.93 -6.48 -9.38
C ARG A 141 -6.86 -5.40 -9.91
N LYS A 142 -6.28 -4.25 -10.21
CA LYS A 142 -6.94 -3.15 -10.91
C LYS A 142 -6.10 -2.80 -12.14
N GLU A 143 -6.75 -2.64 -13.27
CA GLU A 143 -6.11 -2.26 -14.52
C GLU A 143 -6.72 -0.96 -15.03
N TRP A 144 -5.94 -0.21 -15.78
CA TRP A 144 -6.37 1.02 -16.43
C TRP A 144 -5.61 1.20 -17.74
N GLU A 145 -6.14 2.06 -18.58
CA GLU A 145 -5.48 2.37 -19.84
C GLU A 145 -4.35 3.39 -19.64
N LYS A 146 -3.32 3.25 -20.43
CA LYS A 146 -2.20 4.18 -20.40
C LYS A 146 -2.59 5.57 -20.89
#